data_6b228b0a51f2617f83f75bb453a377ec
#
_entry.id   6b228b0a51f2617f83f75bb453a377ec
#
_cell.length_a   1.000
_cell.length_b   1.000
_cell.length_c   1.000
_cell.angle_alpha   90.00
_cell.angle_beta   90.00
_cell.angle_gamma   90.00
#
_symmetry.space_group_name_H-M   'P 1'
#
loop_
_entity.id
_entity.type
_entity.pdbx_description
1 polymer ?
#
loop_
_entity_poly.entity_id
_entity_poly.type
_entity_poly.pdbx_seq_one_letter_code
_entity_poly.pdbx_strand_id
1 'polypeptide(L)'
;MVPLAGLVDGATFAARMSLEAPRFLVIGAGAIGGVLTASLAETGHDVTAVTTNREIHASVTSRGMKVVGEGAARQVNARVSLGVDGLAAERKFDYVLLATQPPQVEEAARTAAPLLADDGAMVCLQNGLCEERIAKIVGDDRVIGAVVGWGATMPEPGLYEKTAPGGFTLGHLVPLRGEPVEGDEDALVRALESVGPVEVTQNLRGKRWSKLAINCGISTLGTLGGDRLGAFIHHRFVRRLCLEIMTEVVEVARKEKVKLEKVAGTVDLDWIALNEQEKAAAGSPSLVAKHGLLLAVGFRFRRMKSSMLSAIERGRTPAVDFLNGEIVDRARTHRLPVPVNARARDLVWAMAEKKKKPGLDLLRELYDATGPHGA
;
A
#
# COMPACT_ATOMS: atom_id res chain seq x y z
N MET A 1 -7.47 8.37 32.32
CA MET A 1 -7.06 9.65 31.72
C MET A 1 -5.68 9.39 31.07
N VAL A 2 -5.67 9.06 29.77
CA VAL A 2 -4.44 8.91 28.99
C VAL A 2 -4.02 10.32 28.59
N PRO A 3 -2.78 10.75 28.76
CA PRO A 3 -2.35 12.08 28.39
C PRO A 3 -2.47 12.28 26.88
N LEU A 4 -3.15 13.35 26.47
CA LEU A 4 -3.19 13.90 25.12
C LEU A 4 -1.81 14.52 24.78
N ALA A 5 -0.79 13.67 24.60
CA ALA A 5 0.49 14.09 24.09
C ALA A 5 0.57 13.67 22.62
N GLY A 6 0.67 14.62 21.72
CA GLY A 6 1.03 14.36 20.33
C GLY A 6 0.26 15.07 19.23
N LEU A 7 -0.22 16.28 19.47
CA LEU A 7 -0.67 17.14 18.37
C LEU A 7 0.42 18.19 18.10
N VAL A 8 1.04 18.14 16.94
CA VAL A 8 2.07 19.09 16.50
C VAL A 8 1.38 20.37 15.98
N ASP A 9 1.95 21.52 16.28
CA ASP A 9 1.46 22.81 15.76
C ASP A 9 1.83 22.93 14.27
N GLY A 10 0.84 22.93 13.38
CA GLY A 10 1.03 23.04 11.93
C GLY A 10 1.81 24.27 11.50
N ALA A 11 1.71 25.38 12.24
CA ALA A 11 2.48 26.61 11.99
C ALA A 11 3.99 26.42 12.18
N THR A 12 4.42 25.48 13.05
CA THR A 12 5.84 25.21 13.32
C THR A 12 6.48 24.39 12.20
N PHE A 13 5.70 23.55 11.52
CA PHE A 13 6.17 22.76 10.37
C PHE A 13 6.30 23.66 9.12
N ALA A 14 5.32 24.51 8.84
CA ALA A 14 5.28 25.39 7.68
C ALA A 14 6.35 26.52 7.66
N ALA A 15 6.76 27.01 8.84
CA ALA A 15 7.71 28.12 8.94
C ALA A 15 9.17 27.73 8.64
N ARG A 16 9.45 26.46 8.38
CA ARG A 16 10.81 25.89 8.30
C ARG A 16 11.33 25.59 6.90
N MET A 17 10.48 25.59 5.87
CA MET A 17 10.95 25.22 4.52
C MET A 17 11.79 26.31 3.84
N SER A 18 12.92 25.89 3.28
CA SER A 18 13.83 26.77 2.58
C SER A 18 13.19 27.35 1.32
N LEU A 19 13.63 28.55 0.90
CA LEU A 19 13.23 29.21 -0.36
C LEU A 19 13.69 28.43 -1.63
N GLU A 20 14.41 27.33 -1.45
CA GLU A 20 14.87 26.46 -2.52
C GLU A 20 13.85 25.37 -2.84
N ALA A 21 13.82 24.92 -4.11
CA ALA A 21 12.96 23.83 -4.53
C ALA A 21 13.26 22.53 -3.74
N PRO A 22 12.21 21.77 -3.34
CA PRO A 22 12.40 20.58 -2.52
C PRO A 22 13.14 19.47 -3.27
N ARG A 23 13.96 18.73 -2.54
CA ARG A 23 14.73 17.58 -3.03
C ARG A 23 14.04 16.27 -2.62
N PHE A 24 13.92 15.38 -3.59
CA PHE A 24 13.26 14.10 -3.43
C PHE A 24 14.25 12.93 -3.49
N LEU A 25 14.13 11.99 -2.55
CA LEU A 25 14.83 10.72 -2.59
C LEU A 25 13.80 9.58 -2.69
N VAL A 26 13.88 8.76 -3.74
CA VAL A 26 13.01 7.60 -3.91
C VAL A 26 13.77 6.34 -3.55
N ILE A 27 13.44 5.70 -2.44
CA ILE A 27 14.05 4.43 -2.03
C ILE A 27 13.28 3.27 -2.65
N GLY A 28 13.88 2.65 -3.65
CA GLY A 28 13.32 1.54 -4.42
C GLY A 28 12.92 1.95 -5.83
N ALA A 29 13.80 1.71 -6.82
CA ALA A 29 13.54 1.93 -8.25
C ALA A 29 12.81 0.74 -8.91
N GLY A 30 11.86 0.11 -8.18
CA GLY A 30 10.94 -0.87 -8.73
C GLY A 30 9.81 -0.24 -9.54
N ALA A 31 8.73 -0.98 -9.81
CA ALA A 31 7.63 -0.52 -10.65
C ALA A 31 7.05 0.84 -10.21
N ILE A 32 6.65 0.97 -8.95
CA ILE A 32 6.07 2.22 -8.41
C ILE A 32 7.13 3.32 -8.35
N GLY A 33 8.28 3.04 -7.72
CA GLY A 33 9.33 4.05 -7.55
C GLY A 33 9.95 4.51 -8.87
N GLY A 34 10.01 3.64 -9.88
CA GLY A 34 10.50 4.01 -11.21
C GLY A 34 9.56 4.95 -11.96
N VAL A 35 8.25 4.66 -11.99
CA VAL A 35 7.25 5.59 -12.56
C VAL A 35 7.30 6.94 -11.84
N LEU A 36 7.33 6.90 -10.50
CA LEU A 36 7.39 8.10 -9.67
C LEU A 36 8.64 8.93 -9.97
N THR A 37 9.82 8.31 -9.95
CA THR A 37 11.08 8.98 -10.23
C THR A 37 11.12 9.61 -11.64
N ALA A 38 10.66 8.87 -12.65
CA ALA A 38 10.60 9.36 -14.01
C ALA A 38 9.66 10.57 -14.13
N SER A 39 8.48 10.51 -13.52
CA SER A 39 7.52 11.63 -13.59
C SER A 39 8.03 12.87 -12.86
N LEU A 40 8.66 12.73 -11.70
CA LEU A 40 9.27 13.84 -10.97
C LEU A 40 10.43 14.47 -11.76
N ALA A 41 11.31 13.64 -12.35
CA ALA A 41 12.43 14.13 -13.15
C ALA A 41 11.97 14.85 -14.42
N GLU A 42 10.94 14.34 -15.09
CA GLU A 42 10.37 14.94 -16.29
C GLU A 42 9.76 16.32 -16.04
N THR A 43 9.18 16.53 -14.85
CA THR A 43 8.62 17.83 -14.43
C THR A 43 9.65 18.75 -13.78
N GLY A 44 10.93 18.38 -13.82
CA GLY A 44 12.05 19.25 -13.40
C GLY A 44 12.34 19.24 -11.90
N HIS A 45 11.76 18.32 -11.13
CA HIS A 45 12.10 18.19 -9.70
C HIS A 45 13.49 17.60 -9.49
N ASP A 46 14.18 18.05 -8.43
CA ASP A 46 15.44 17.45 -7.97
C ASP A 46 15.15 16.11 -7.32
N VAL A 47 15.21 15.04 -8.09
CA VAL A 47 14.92 13.67 -7.63
C VAL A 47 16.09 12.73 -7.88
N THR A 48 16.38 11.90 -6.89
CA THR A 48 17.33 10.79 -7.00
C THR A 48 16.64 9.49 -6.58
N ALA A 49 16.72 8.45 -7.40
CA ALA A 49 16.27 7.12 -7.04
C ALA A 49 17.42 6.29 -6.46
N VAL A 50 17.11 5.40 -5.51
CA VAL A 50 18.03 4.42 -4.96
C VAL A 50 17.54 3.03 -5.30
N THR A 51 18.45 2.19 -5.74
CA THR A 51 18.19 0.75 -5.95
C THR A 51 19.37 -0.08 -5.45
N THR A 52 19.10 -1.28 -4.96
CA THR A 52 20.13 -2.30 -4.67
C THR A 52 20.31 -3.27 -5.83
N ASN A 53 19.46 -3.17 -6.87
CA ASN A 53 19.53 -4.03 -8.05
C ASN A 53 20.50 -3.43 -9.09
N ARG A 54 21.60 -4.13 -9.33
CA ARG A 54 22.64 -3.70 -10.29
C ARG A 54 22.15 -3.61 -11.73
N GLU A 55 21.20 -4.46 -12.14
CA GLU A 55 20.65 -4.43 -13.50
C GLU A 55 19.78 -3.20 -13.71
N ILE A 56 18.95 -2.83 -12.73
CA ILE A 56 18.16 -1.60 -12.79
C ILE A 56 19.10 -0.40 -12.84
N HIS A 57 20.10 -0.35 -11.95
CA HIS A 57 21.08 0.73 -11.93
C HIS A 57 21.79 0.88 -13.30
N ALA A 58 22.35 -0.20 -13.81
CA ALA A 58 23.08 -0.18 -15.11
C ALA A 58 22.17 0.25 -16.27
N SER A 59 20.94 -0.30 -16.32
CA SER A 59 19.97 0.03 -17.37
C SER A 59 19.58 1.51 -17.33
N VAL A 60 19.22 2.02 -16.15
CA VAL A 60 18.79 3.43 -16.01
C VAL A 60 19.95 4.39 -16.26
N THR A 61 21.15 4.07 -15.78
CA THR A 61 22.35 4.92 -16.01
C THR A 61 22.71 5.00 -17.51
N SER A 62 22.58 3.91 -18.25
CA SER A 62 22.97 3.86 -19.67
C SER A 62 21.89 4.36 -20.63
N ARG A 63 20.61 4.12 -20.32
CA ARG A 63 19.48 4.34 -21.24
C ARG A 63 18.41 5.28 -20.69
N GLY A 64 18.48 5.67 -19.42
CA GLY A 64 17.41 6.39 -18.73
C GLY A 64 16.23 5.46 -18.36
N MET A 65 15.14 6.06 -17.93
CA MET A 65 13.88 5.39 -17.57
C MET A 65 12.88 5.48 -18.72
N LYS A 66 12.40 4.34 -19.21
CA LYS A 66 11.31 4.31 -20.21
C LYS A 66 10.00 4.04 -19.51
N VAL A 67 9.01 4.93 -19.66
CA VAL A 67 7.67 4.81 -19.08
C VAL A 67 6.64 4.63 -20.18
N VAL A 68 5.78 3.62 -20.04
CA VAL A 68 4.71 3.27 -20.98
C VAL A 68 3.39 3.03 -20.22
N GLY A 69 2.30 2.79 -20.95
CA GLY A 69 1.01 2.35 -20.41
C GLY A 69 -0.03 3.44 -20.24
N GLU A 70 0.37 4.71 -20.11
CA GLU A 70 -0.54 5.86 -20.08
C GLU A 70 0.00 6.94 -20.99
N GLY A 71 -0.74 7.27 -22.05
CA GLY A 71 -0.27 8.22 -23.08
C GLY A 71 0.84 7.67 -23.97
N ALA A 72 1.63 8.58 -24.56
CA ALA A 72 2.79 8.21 -25.37
C ALA A 72 3.92 7.65 -24.50
N ALA A 73 4.73 6.75 -25.07
CA ALA A 73 5.93 6.27 -24.41
C ALA A 73 6.90 7.44 -24.15
N ARG A 74 7.43 7.52 -22.93
CA ARG A 74 8.35 8.59 -22.49
C ARG A 74 9.71 7.99 -22.17
N GLN A 75 10.77 8.71 -22.54
CA GLN A 75 12.15 8.38 -22.16
C GLN A 75 12.69 9.51 -21.31
N VAL A 76 13.02 9.21 -20.06
CA VAL A 76 13.39 10.21 -19.06
C VAL A 76 14.78 9.92 -18.50
N ASN A 77 15.66 10.90 -18.48
CA ASN A 77 16.93 10.82 -17.77
C ASN A 77 16.71 11.21 -16.31
N ALA A 78 16.93 10.27 -15.41
CA ALA A 78 16.81 10.49 -13.97
C ALA A 78 18.07 10.00 -13.25
N ARG A 79 18.40 10.65 -12.14
CA ARG A 79 19.52 10.21 -11.30
C ARG A 79 19.14 8.92 -10.58
N VAL A 80 20.03 7.93 -10.66
CA VAL A 80 19.90 6.67 -9.93
C VAL A 80 21.20 6.34 -9.20
N SER A 81 21.11 5.93 -7.94
CA SER A 81 22.24 5.49 -7.14
C SER A 81 22.13 4.01 -6.81
N LEU A 82 23.25 3.31 -6.82
CA LEU A 82 23.35 1.94 -6.32
C LEU A 82 23.63 1.96 -4.81
N GLY A 83 22.57 1.86 -3.99
CA GLY A 83 22.65 2.08 -2.55
C GLY A 83 22.68 3.56 -2.19
N VAL A 84 22.78 3.83 -0.89
CA VAL A 84 22.79 5.20 -0.33
C VAL A 84 24.18 5.73 -0.04
N ASP A 85 25.21 4.89 -0.06
CA ASP A 85 26.57 5.22 0.44
C ASP A 85 27.23 6.37 -0.36
N GLY A 86 26.83 6.63 -1.57
CA GLY A 86 27.32 7.74 -2.40
C GLY A 86 26.51 9.02 -2.30
N LEU A 87 25.45 9.05 -1.49
CA LEU A 87 24.52 10.16 -1.38
C LEU A 87 24.78 11.11 -0.21
N ALA A 88 25.96 11.01 0.45
CA ALA A 88 26.38 11.94 1.49
C ALA A 88 26.42 13.37 0.92
N ALA A 89 25.25 13.99 0.88
CA ALA A 89 24.99 15.25 0.21
C ALA A 89 25.36 16.41 1.16
N GLU A 90 25.92 17.46 0.61
CA GLU A 90 26.03 18.75 1.26
C GLU A 90 24.67 19.28 1.73
N ARG A 91 23.61 18.96 1.00
CA ARG A 91 22.21 19.22 1.33
C ARG A 91 21.41 17.90 1.41
N LYS A 92 20.68 17.67 2.50
CA LYS A 92 19.80 16.54 2.73
C LYS A 92 18.52 16.62 1.85
N PHE A 93 17.69 15.59 1.88
CA PHE A 93 16.45 15.50 1.13
C PHE A 93 15.27 15.95 1.99
N ASP A 94 14.42 16.78 1.40
CA ASP A 94 13.21 17.30 2.07
C ASP A 94 12.13 16.21 2.13
N TYR A 95 12.02 15.37 1.08
CA TYR A 95 11.11 14.23 1.05
C TYR A 95 11.83 12.94 0.69
N VAL A 96 11.67 11.92 1.52
CA VAL A 96 12.12 10.55 1.26
C VAL A 96 10.90 9.66 0.99
N LEU A 97 10.71 9.27 -0.28
CA LEU A 97 9.60 8.45 -0.74
C LEU A 97 9.98 6.98 -0.70
N LEU A 98 9.40 6.23 0.24
CA LEU A 98 9.69 4.82 0.42
C LEU A 98 8.80 3.98 -0.52
N ALA A 99 9.40 3.46 -1.60
CA ALA A 99 8.74 2.67 -2.66
C ALA A 99 9.20 1.21 -2.71
N THR A 100 9.79 0.71 -1.61
CA THR A 100 10.16 -0.69 -1.44
C THR A 100 8.93 -1.56 -1.13
N GLN A 101 9.11 -2.88 -1.14
CA GLN A 101 8.07 -3.79 -0.64
C GLN A 101 7.92 -3.66 0.89
N PRO A 102 6.73 -3.91 1.46
CA PRO A 102 6.49 -3.79 2.90
C PRO A 102 7.53 -4.49 3.79
N PRO A 103 8.00 -5.72 3.51
CA PRO A 103 9.02 -6.38 4.33
C PRO A 103 10.35 -5.63 4.44
N GLN A 104 10.61 -4.69 3.54
CA GLN A 104 11.86 -3.92 3.49
C GLN A 104 11.69 -2.50 4.09
N VAL A 105 10.50 -2.14 4.57
CA VAL A 105 10.18 -0.74 4.94
C VAL A 105 11.04 -0.20 6.06
N GLU A 106 11.27 -1.00 7.11
CA GLU A 106 12.06 -0.55 8.26
C GLU A 106 13.55 -0.38 7.92
N GLU A 107 14.10 -1.32 7.13
CA GLU A 107 15.48 -1.22 6.66
C GLU A 107 15.66 0.00 5.76
N ALA A 108 14.74 0.19 4.81
CA ALA A 108 14.72 1.34 3.91
C ALA A 108 14.63 2.67 4.69
N ALA A 109 13.78 2.74 5.70
CA ALA A 109 13.63 3.92 6.55
C ALA A 109 14.91 4.20 7.37
N ARG A 110 15.48 3.19 8.03
CA ARG A 110 16.73 3.34 8.80
C ARG A 110 17.90 3.80 7.92
N THR A 111 18.01 3.21 6.73
CA THR A 111 19.09 3.52 5.78
C THR A 111 18.96 4.94 5.23
N ALA A 112 17.72 5.42 5.02
CA ALA A 112 17.46 6.74 4.48
C ALA A 112 17.37 7.85 5.54
N ALA A 113 17.14 7.52 6.82
CA ALA A 113 16.98 8.50 7.89
C ALA A 113 18.15 9.51 8.01
N PRO A 114 19.43 9.12 7.87
CA PRO A 114 20.54 10.07 7.90
C PRO A 114 20.54 11.09 6.75
N LEU A 115 19.86 10.79 5.65
CA LEU A 115 19.76 11.62 4.46
C LEU A 115 18.56 12.57 4.49
N LEU A 116 17.62 12.38 5.42
CA LEU A 116 16.45 13.20 5.58
C LEU A 116 16.81 14.54 6.25
N ALA A 117 16.33 15.65 5.69
CA ALA A 117 16.49 16.98 6.28
C ALA A 117 15.85 17.02 7.68
N ASP A 118 16.28 17.95 8.54
CA ASP A 118 15.82 18.00 9.93
C ASP A 118 14.30 18.32 10.01
N ASP A 119 13.80 19.07 9.07
CA ASP A 119 12.38 19.40 8.84
C ASP A 119 11.72 18.56 7.74
N GLY A 120 12.45 17.60 7.15
CA GLY A 120 11.96 16.76 6.07
C GLY A 120 11.01 15.64 6.54
N ALA A 121 10.27 15.05 5.59
CA ALA A 121 9.31 13.98 5.86
C ALA A 121 9.61 12.69 5.07
N MET A 122 9.33 11.54 5.70
CA MET A 122 9.26 10.25 5.01
C MET A 122 7.86 9.97 4.53
N VAL A 123 7.74 9.66 3.24
CA VAL A 123 6.46 9.35 2.58
C VAL A 123 6.33 7.84 2.39
N CYS A 124 5.36 7.24 3.08
CA CYS A 124 5.08 5.82 3.03
C CYS A 124 4.19 5.47 1.83
N LEU A 125 4.74 4.80 0.81
CA LEU A 125 4.00 4.33 -0.38
C LEU A 125 3.57 2.85 -0.28
N GLN A 126 4.07 2.12 0.71
CA GLN A 126 3.79 0.70 0.89
C GLN A 126 2.32 0.42 1.19
N ASN A 127 1.87 -0.77 0.82
CA ASN A 127 0.60 -1.31 1.30
C ASN A 127 0.74 -1.78 2.76
N GLY A 128 -0.36 -1.84 3.49
CA GLY A 128 -0.38 -2.18 4.91
C GLY A 128 -0.42 -0.93 5.78
N LEU A 129 0.00 -1.06 7.03
CA LEU A 129 0.08 -0.01 8.05
C LEU A 129 1.55 0.28 8.39
N CYS A 130 2.34 0.60 7.37
CA CYS A 130 3.79 0.75 7.49
C CYS A 130 4.21 2.06 8.15
N GLU A 131 3.35 3.08 8.19
CA GLU A 131 3.62 4.39 8.76
C GLU A 131 4.06 4.31 10.22
N GLU A 132 3.38 3.49 11.03
CA GLU A 132 3.71 3.31 12.45
C GLU A 132 5.11 2.69 12.67
N ARG A 133 5.61 1.93 11.69
CA ARG A 133 6.97 1.36 11.71
C ARG A 133 8.00 2.41 11.35
N ILE A 134 7.71 3.26 10.37
CA ILE A 134 8.57 4.38 9.96
C ILE A 134 8.65 5.42 11.08
N ALA A 135 7.55 5.72 11.74
CA ALA A 135 7.46 6.67 12.83
C ALA A 135 8.37 6.32 14.02
N LYS A 136 8.58 5.03 14.31
CA LYS A 136 9.53 4.57 15.32
C LYS A 136 11.00 4.90 14.98
N ILE A 137 11.29 5.30 13.75
CA ILE A 137 12.65 5.60 13.26
C ILE A 137 12.87 7.10 13.15
N VAL A 138 11.88 7.86 12.63
CA VAL A 138 12.05 9.28 12.33
C VAL A 138 11.16 10.23 13.17
N GLY A 139 10.24 9.69 13.97
CA GLY A 139 9.23 10.45 14.71
C GLY A 139 7.88 10.49 13.97
N ASP A 140 6.79 10.60 14.72
CA ASP A 140 5.42 10.51 14.21
C ASP A 140 5.05 11.73 13.34
N ASP A 141 5.59 12.89 13.67
CA ASP A 141 5.39 14.18 13.00
C ASP A 141 6.07 14.27 11.63
N ARG A 142 7.01 13.36 11.36
CA ARG A 142 7.80 13.32 10.12
C ARG A 142 7.35 12.21 9.16
N VAL A 143 6.14 11.67 9.34
CA VAL A 143 5.62 10.59 8.50
C VAL A 143 4.34 11.02 7.80
N ILE A 144 4.39 10.96 6.47
CA ILE A 144 3.25 11.14 5.58
C ILE A 144 2.91 9.78 4.95
N GLY A 145 1.65 9.39 5.03
CA GLY A 145 1.16 8.22 4.30
C GLY A 145 0.66 8.61 2.91
N ALA A 146 1.04 7.86 1.90
CA ALA A 146 0.54 7.99 0.54
C ALA A 146 -0.18 6.71 0.11
N VAL A 147 -1.50 6.74 0.12
CA VAL A 147 -2.32 5.63 -0.39
C VAL A 147 -2.27 5.65 -1.92
N VAL A 148 -1.47 4.77 -2.51
CA VAL A 148 -1.31 4.65 -3.96
C VAL A 148 -2.56 4.03 -4.57
N GLY A 149 -3.26 4.75 -5.45
CA GLY A 149 -4.51 4.33 -6.10
C GLY A 149 -4.33 3.82 -7.53
N TRP A 150 -3.10 3.65 -8.02
CA TRP A 150 -2.76 3.19 -9.37
C TRP A 150 -1.86 1.95 -9.33
N GLY A 151 -1.66 1.35 -10.50
CA GLY A 151 -0.84 0.16 -10.63
C GLY A 151 0.33 0.35 -11.58
N ALA A 152 1.44 -0.36 -11.33
CA ALA A 152 2.57 -0.41 -12.24
C ALA A 152 3.23 -1.78 -12.25
N THR A 153 3.91 -2.08 -13.37
CA THR A 153 4.82 -3.21 -13.52
C THR A 153 6.18 -2.73 -14.04
N MET A 154 7.19 -3.55 -13.87
CA MET A 154 8.50 -3.37 -14.46
C MET A 154 8.82 -4.66 -15.23
N PRO A 155 8.47 -4.72 -16.54
CA PRO A 155 8.70 -5.91 -17.37
C PRO A 155 10.17 -6.29 -17.48
N GLU A 156 11.03 -5.28 -17.61
CA GLU A 156 12.49 -5.42 -17.63
C GLU A 156 13.14 -4.22 -16.91
N PRO A 157 14.41 -4.33 -16.47
CA PRO A 157 15.11 -3.23 -15.82
C PRO A 157 15.11 -1.94 -16.65
N GLY A 158 14.60 -0.86 -16.05
CA GLY A 158 14.49 0.46 -16.69
C GLY A 158 13.27 0.68 -17.60
N LEU A 159 12.44 -0.36 -17.82
CA LEU A 159 11.13 -0.23 -18.48
C LEU A 159 10.01 -0.31 -17.45
N TYR A 160 9.25 0.74 -17.32
CA TYR A 160 8.17 0.89 -16.36
C TYR A 160 6.83 1.05 -17.08
N GLU A 161 5.84 0.25 -16.70
CA GLU A 161 4.51 0.31 -17.28
C GLU A 161 3.49 0.68 -16.21
N LYS A 162 2.78 1.81 -16.40
CA LYS A 162 1.62 2.17 -15.58
C LYS A 162 0.42 1.37 -16.07
N THR A 163 -0.04 0.42 -15.27
CA THR A 163 -1.04 -0.60 -15.67
C THR A 163 -2.48 -0.22 -15.33
N ALA A 164 -2.67 0.79 -14.48
CA ALA A 164 -3.98 1.30 -14.11
C ALA A 164 -3.90 2.80 -13.81
N PRO A 165 -4.90 3.59 -14.25
CA PRO A 165 -4.99 5.01 -13.91
C PRO A 165 -5.32 5.17 -12.43
N GLY A 166 -5.01 6.35 -11.88
CA GLY A 166 -5.27 6.74 -10.52
C GLY A 166 -4.17 7.65 -9.98
N GLY A 167 -4.29 8.03 -8.72
CA GLY A 167 -3.40 8.97 -8.07
C GLY A 167 -3.07 8.57 -6.64
N PHE A 168 -3.04 9.54 -5.75
CA PHE A 168 -2.67 9.35 -4.36
C PHE A 168 -3.73 9.93 -3.42
N THR A 169 -3.87 9.33 -2.23
CA THR A 169 -4.45 10.02 -1.08
C THR A 169 -3.34 10.20 -0.06
N LEU A 170 -3.01 11.44 0.26
CA LEU A 170 -1.98 11.81 1.22
C LEU A 170 -2.60 12.17 2.57
N GLY A 171 -1.86 11.93 3.63
CA GLY A 171 -2.21 12.40 4.97
C GLY A 171 -1.07 12.20 5.94
N HIS A 172 -1.01 13.02 6.98
CA HIS A 172 -0.07 12.85 8.07
C HIS A 172 -0.47 11.68 8.98
N LEU A 173 0.52 10.98 9.53
CA LEU A 173 0.28 9.91 10.51
C LEU A 173 -0.38 10.48 11.77
N VAL A 174 0.11 11.62 12.26
CA VAL A 174 -0.51 12.43 13.30
C VAL A 174 -1.18 13.61 12.61
N PRO A 175 -2.52 13.78 12.74
CA PRO A 175 -3.19 14.91 12.13
C PRO A 175 -2.61 16.24 12.61
N LEU A 176 -2.35 17.16 11.69
CA LEU A 176 -1.89 18.50 12.00
C LEU A 176 -2.99 19.27 12.74
N ARG A 177 -2.60 20.12 13.69
CA ARG A 177 -3.53 21.07 14.33
C ARG A 177 -3.74 22.27 13.43
N GLY A 178 -5.01 22.66 13.25
CA GLY A 178 -5.39 23.83 12.47
C GLY A 178 -5.79 23.49 11.04
N GLU A 179 -6.06 24.51 10.26
CA GLU A 179 -6.24 24.37 8.81
C GLU A 179 -4.90 23.96 8.18
N PRO A 180 -4.90 23.18 7.08
CA PRO A 180 -3.68 22.89 6.34
C PRO A 180 -2.98 24.22 6.05
N VAL A 181 -1.74 24.35 6.49
CA VAL A 181 -0.98 25.57 6.18
C VAL A 181 -0.67 25.50 4.68
N GLU A 182 -1.19 26.47 3.92
CA GLU A 182 -0.83 26.64 2.53
C GLU A 182 0.70 26.74 2.42
N GLY A 183 1.33 25.78 1.75
CA GLY A 183 2.77 25.84 1.47
C GLY A 183 3.47 24.48 1.42
N ASP A 184 3.44 23.67 2.47
CA ASP A 184 4.33 22.51 2.57
C ASP A 184 3.77 21.24 1.93
N GLU A 185 2.51 20.89 2.21
CA GLU A 185 1.83 19.82 1.48
C GLU A 185 1.72 20.15 -0.01
N ASP A 186 1.63 21.44 -0.36
CA ASP A 186 1.55 21.91 -1.73
C ASP A 186 2.75 21.48 -2.60
N ALA A 187 3.97 21.48 -2.07
CA ALA A 187 5.15 21.07 -2.82
C ALA A 187 5.17 19.56 -3.10
N LEU A 188 4.84 18.73 -2.10
CA LEU A 188 4.69 17.28 -2.27
C LEU A 188 3.48 16.95 -3.15
N VAL A 189 2.35 17.61 -2.93
CA VAL A 189 1.13 17.45 -3.73
C VAL A 189 1.41 17.76 -5.19
N ARG A 190 1.96 18.95 -5.49
CA ARG A 190 2.33 19.34 -6.87
C ARG A 190 3.31 18.36 -7.52
N ALA A 191 4.29 17.89 -6.76
CA ALA A 191 5.25 16.91 -7.25
C ALA A 191 4.55 15.60 -7.63
N LEU A 192 3.67 15.06 -6.78
CA LEU A 192 2.97 13.79 -7.01
C LEU A 192 1.86 13.90 -8.06
N GLU A 193 1.31 15.10 -8.31
CA GLU A 193 0.36 15.35 -9.40
C GLU A 193 0.97 15.08 -10.78
N SER A 194 2.29 15.10 -10.91
CA SER A 194 2.98 14.63 -12.11
C SER A 194 2.72 13.16 -12.47
N VAL A 195 2.30 12.36 -11.50
CA VAL A 195 1.96 10.95 -11.68
C VAL A 195 0.45 10.75 -11.82
N GLY A 196 -0.35 11.54 -11.10
CA GLY A 196 -1.81 11.45 -11.13
C GLY A 196 -2.44 12.29 -10.02
N PRO A 197 -3.78 12.42 -10.00
CA PRO A 197 -4.48 13.29 -9.06
C PRO A 197 -4.14 12.96 -7.60
N VAL A 198 -4.03 13.99 -6.78
CA VAL A 198 -3.72 13.89 -5.35
C VAL A 198 -4.90 14.39 -4.53
N GLU A 199 -5.36 13.58 -3.58
CA GLU A 199 -6.35 13.92 -2.56
C GLU A 199 -5.64 14.02 -1.20
N VAL A 200 -5.85 15.09 -0.44
CA VAL A 200 -5.35 15.20 0.94
C VAL A 200 -6.44 14.79 1.91
N THR A 201 -6.10 13.99 2.93
CA THR A 201 -7.05 13.50 3.93
C THR A 201 -6.59 13.80 5.35
N GLN A 202 -7.53 14.21 6.20
CA GLN A 202 -7.32 14.32 7.66
C GLN A 202 -7.53 12.98 8.39
N ASN A 203 -7.94 11.92 7.67
CA ASN A 203 -8.17 10.60 8.23
C ASN A 203 -7.35 9.53 7.49
N LEU A 204 -6.04 9.72 7.45
CA LEU A 204 -5.12 8.75 6.84
C LEU A 204 -5.34 7.34 7.40
N ARG A 205 -5.49 7.23 8.72
CA ARG A 205 -5.69 5.94 9.39
C ARG A 205 -6.92 5.20 8.85
N GLY A 206 -8.03 5.90 8.67
CA GLY A 206 -9.25 5.33 8.08
C GLY A 206 -9.04 4.89 6.64
N LYS A 207 -8.41 5.71 5.81
CA LYS A 207 -8.09 5.37 4.40
C LYS A 207 -7.17 4.15 4.32
N ARG A 208 -6.13 4.07 5.17
CA ARG A 208 -5.20 2.93 5.22
C ARG A 208 -5.88 1.63 5.63
N TRP A 209 -6.68 1.65 6.68
CA TRP A 209 -7.42 0.47 7.13
C TRP A 209 -8.45 0.00 6.11
N SER A 210 -9.13 0.93 5.44
CA SER A 210 -10.07 0.58 4.36
C SER A 210 -9.36 -0.09 3.19
N LYS A 211 -8.20 0.42 2.78
CA LYS A 211 -7.38 -0.24 1.75
C LYS A 211 -6.81 -1.58 2.23
N LEU A 212 -6.44 -1.68 3.51
CA LEU A 212 -5.96 -2.93 4.11
C LEU A 212 -7.02 -4.03 4.03
N ALA A 213 -8.29 -3.73 4.35
CA ALA A 213 -9.38 -4.69 4.25
C ALA A 213 -9.54 -5.25 2.82
N ILE A 214 -9.48 -4.37 1.81
CA ILE A 214 -9.51 -4.78 0.40
C ILE A 214 -8.30 -5.67 0.06
N ASN A 215 -7.10 -5.29 0.50
CA ASN A 215 -5.88 -6.06 0.22
C ASN A 215 -5.88 -7.41 0.92
N CYS A 216 -6.31 -7.50 2.17
CA CYS A 216 -6.46 -8.77 2.89
C CYS A 216 -7.41 -9.73 2.16
N GLY A 217 -8.53 -9.23 1.64
CA GLY A 217 -9.48 -10.04 0.86
C GLY A 217 -8.96 -10.32 -0.56
N ILE A 218 -8.87 -9.29 -1.37
CA ILE A 218 -8.66 -9.43 -2.83
C ILE A 218 -7.24 -9.88 -3.16
N SER A 219 -6.21 -9.23 -2.58
CA SER A 219 -4.82 -9.55 -2.93
C SER A 219 -4.41 -10.93 -2.40
N THR A 220 -4.86 -11.30 -1.20
CA THR A 220 -4.51 -12.59 -0.59
C THR A 220 -5.22 -13.73 -1.28
N LEU A 221 -6.54 -13.64 -1.55
CA LEU A 221 -7.25 -14.66 -2.31
C LEU A 221 -6.71 -14.76 -3.74
N GLY A 222 -6.31 -13.64 -4.37
CA GLY A 222 -5.64 -13.63 -5.66
C GLY A 222 -4.28 -14.34 -5.64
N THR A 223 -3.58 -14.28 -4.52
CA THR A 223 -2.30 -15.00 -4.34
C THR A 223 -2.56 -16.49 -4.19
N LEU A 224 -3.48 -16.88 -3.30
CA LEU A 224 -3.83 -18.29 -3.07
C LEU A 224 -4.44 -18.94 -4.32
N GLY A 225 -5.24 -18.21 -5.09
CA GLY A 225 -5.81 -18.67 -6.36
C GLY A 225 -4.78 -18.82 -7.48
N GLY A 226 -3.66 -18.11 -7.41
CA GLY A 226 -2.53 -18.28 -8.35
C GLY A 226 -2.75 -17.69 -9.73
N ASP A 227 -3.81 -16.93 -9.96
CA ASP A 227 -4.18 -16.35 -11.24
C ASP A 227 -4.78 -14.94 -11.07
N ARG A 228 -5.28 -14.37 -12.15
CA ARG A 228 -6.00 -13.10 -12.15
C ARG A 228 -7.33 -13.24 -11.40
N LEU A 229 -7.77 -12.17 -10.77
CA LEU A 229 -8.98 -12.16 -9.95
C LEU A 229 -10.21 -12.74 -10.67
N GLY A 230 -10.36 -12.48 -11.98
CA GLY A 230 -11.45 -13.00 -12.78
C GLY A 230 -11.55 -14.52 -12.87
N ALA A 231 -10.44 -15.24 -12.63
CA ALA A 231 -10.43 -16.70 -12.76
C ALA A 231 -11.23 -17.41 -11.65
N PHE A 232 -11.40 -16.79 -10.47
CA PHE A 232 -12.02 -17.46 -9.33
C PHE A 232 -13.10 -16.63 -8.60
N ILE A 233 -13.23 -15.33 -8.86
CA ILE A 233 -14.23 -14.48 -8.17
C ILE A 233 -15.69 -14.87 -8.50
N HIS A 234 -15.93 -15.59 -9.59
CA HIS A 234 -17.25 -16.11 -9.94
C HIS A 234 -17.73 -17.24 -9.01
N HIS A 235 -16.83 -17.90 -8.28
CA HIS A 235 -17.20 -18.89 -7.29
C HIS A 235 -17.79 -18.24 -6.04
N ARG A 236 -18.99 -18.68 -5.62
CA ARG A 236 -19.67 -18.12 -4.44
C ARG A 236 -18.83 -18.24 -3.17
N PHE A 237 -18.18 -19.40 -2.94
CA PHE A 237 -17.36 -19.62 -1.76
C PHE A 237 -16.16 -18.69 -1.69
N VAL A 238 -15.55 -18.32 -2.82
CA VAL A 238 -14.43 -17.35 -2.85
C VAL A 238 -14.92 -15.96 -2.44
N ARG A 239 -16.09 -15.53 -2.94
CA ARG A 239 -16.69 -14.26 -2.49
C ARG A 239 -17.07 -14.30 -1.02
N ARG A 240 -17.51 -15.47 -0.50
CA ARG A 240 -17.79 -15.65 0.93
C ARG A 240 -16.51 -15.47 1.76
N LEU A 241 -15.42 -16.14 1.40
CA LEU A 241 -14.10 -15.93 2.02
C LEU A 241 -13.68 -14.46 2.02
N CYS A 242 -13.88 -13.76 0.89
CA CYS A 242 -13.55 -12.35 0.77
C CYS A 242 -14.34 -11.50 1.78
N LEU A 243 -15.65 -11.75 1.93
CA LEU A 243 -16.51 -11.07 2.90
C LEU A 243 -16.07 -11.37 4.34
N GLU A 244 -15.74 -12.60 4.67
CA GLU A 244 -15.28 -12.99 6.00
C GLU A 244 -13.95 -12.37 6.38
N ILE A 245 -12.97 -12.41 5.46
CA ILE A 245 -11.68 -11.74 5.65
C ILE A 245 -11.89 -10.25 5.92
N MET A 246 -12.68 -9.56 5.09
CA MET A 246 -12.97 -8.14 5.28
C MET A 246 -13.73 -7.86 6.58
N THR A 247 -14.64 -8.75 6.98
CA THR A 247 -15.39 -8.63 8.24
C THR A 247 -14.45 -8.68 9.44
N GLU A 248 -13.54 -9.64 9.48
CA GLU A 248 -12.54 -9.73 10.55
C GLU A 248 -11.68 -8.46 10.62
N VAL A 249 -11.27 -7.88 9.47
CA VAL A 249 -10.53 -6.61 9.43
C VAL A 249 -11.35 -5.45 10.00
N VAL A 250 -12.64 -5.35 9.61
CA VAL A 250 -13.55 -4.29 10.11
C VAL A 250 -13.78 -4.43 11.61
N GLU A 251 -13.92 -5.65 12.13
CA GLU A 251 -14.09 -5.89 13.57
C GLU A 251 -12.85 -5.47 14.37
N VAL A 252 -11.64 -5.76 13.86
CA VAL A 252 -10.40 -5.28 14.47
C VAL A 252 -10.30 -3.76 14.39
N ALA A 253 -10.63 -3.15 13.24
CA ALA A 253 -10.64 -1.70 13.08
C ALA A 253 -11.56 -0.99 14.08
N ARG A 254 -12.75 -1.56 14.34
CA ARG A 254 -13.70 -1.05 15.35
C ARG A 254 -13.11 -1.12 16.77
N LYS A 255 -12.40 -2.19 17.12
CA LYS A 255 -11.70 -2.30 18.41
C LYS A 255 -10.54 -1.30 18.54
N GLU A 256 -9.85 -1.06 17.44
CA GLU A 256 -8.81 -0.02 17.30
C GLU A 256 -9.39 1.41 17.25
N LYS A 257 -10.72 1.56 17.29
CA LYS A 257 -11.44 2.84 17.19
C LYS A 257 -11.11 3.60 15.90
N VAL A 258 -10.89 2.88 14.81
CA VAL A 258 -10.63 3.46 13.50
C VAL A 258 -11.94 3.80 12.82
N LYS A 259 -12.10 5.05 12.39
CA LYS A 259 -13.21 5.47 11.52
C LYS A 259 -12.84 5.13 10.08
N LEU A 260 -13.41 4.05 9.54
CA LEU A 260 -13.16 3.63 8.17
C LEU A 260 -13.68 4.66 7.15
N GLU A 261 -12.99 4.76 6.03
CA GLU A 261 -13.37 5.62 4.90
C GLU A 261 -13.89 4.77 3.74
N LYS A 262 -14.78 5.34 2.92
CA LYS A 262 -15.24 4.66 1.70
C LYS A 262 -14.09 4.48 0.72
N VAL A 263 -13.98 3.29 0.14
CA VAL A 263 -12.98 2.99 -0.88
C VAL A 263 -13.51 3.40 -2.24
N ALA A 264 -12.71 4.14 -3.00
CA ALA A 264 -13.09 4.70 -4.31
C ALA A 264 -14.44 5.46 -4.28
N GLY A 265 -14.75 6.11 -3.16
CA GLY A 265 -15.95 6.91 -2.95
C GLY A 265 -17.27 6.13 -2.81
N THR A 266 -17.28 4.81 -3.06
CA THR A 266 -18.51 4.02 -3.16
C THR A 266 -18.58 2.81 -2.25
N VAL A 267 -17.47 2.12 -2.02
CA VAL A 267 -17.46 0.87 -1.22
C VAL A 267 -17.37 1.19 0.26
N ASP A 268 -18.47 0.97 0.97
CA ASP A 268 -18.58 1.12 2.42
C ASP A 268 -18.27 -0.22 3.09
N LEU A 269 -17.17 -0.28 3.82
CA LEU A 269 -16.69 -1.51 4.45
C LEU A 269 -17.51 -1.88 5.69
N ASP A 270 -18.09 -0.92 6.38
CA ASP A 270 -19.01 -1.22 7.48
C ASP A 270 -20.26 -1.91 6.99
N TRP A 271 -20.75 -1.55 5.78
CA TRP A 271 -21.84 -2.25 5.13
C TRP A 271 -21.40 -3.61 4.55
N ILE A 272 -20.17 -3.73 4.02
CA ILE A 272 -19.60 -4.98 3.49
C ILE A 272 -19.44 -6.04 4.59
N ALA A 273 -19.06 -5.63 5.79
CA ALA A 273 -18.88 -6.55 6.91
C ALA A 273 -20.15 -7.36 7.18
N LEU A 274 -20.00 -8.66 7.39
CA LEU A 274 -21.10 -9.56 7.70
C LEU A 274 -21.63 -9.29 9.11
N ASN A 275 -22.93 -9.16 9.25
CA ASN A 275 -23.58 -9.15 10.56
C ASN A 275 -23.78 -10.60 11.06
N GLU A 276 -24.21 -10.78 12.32
CA GLU A 276 -24.35 -12.10 12.94
C GLU A 276 -25.36 -13.01 12.20
N GLN A 277 -26.42 -12.43 11.64
CA GLN A 277 -27.39 -13.19 10.84
C GLN A 277 -26.77 -13.68 9.53
N GLU A 278 -25.98 -12.83 8.88
CA GLU A 278 -25.29 -13.15 7.63
C GLU A 278 -24.12 -14.13 7.83
N LYS A 279 -23.49 -14.12 9.01
CA LYS A 279 -22.50 -15.15 9.40
C LYS A 279 -23.16 -16.50 9.53
N ALA A 280 -24.36 -16.56 10.14
CA ALA A 280 -25.09 -17.79 10.43
C ALA A 280 -25.95 -18.32 9.29
N ALA A 281 -26.36 -17.47 8.33
CA ALA A 281 -27.38 -17.81 7.33
C ALA A 281 -26.89 -17.71 5.88
N ALA A 282 -27.36 -18.65 5.05
CA ALA A 282 -26.98 -18.73 3.64
C ALA A 282 -27.68 -17.72 2.71
N GLY A 283 -28.69 -16.97 3.15
CA GLY A 283 -29.56 -16.28 2.21
C GLY A 283 -30.32 -15.08 2.72
N SER A 284 -29.65 -13.98 3.11
CA SER A 284 -30.34 -12.68 3.26
C SER A 284 -30.27 -11.85 1.98
N PRO A 285 -31.25 -10.95 1.69
CA PRO A 285 -31.17 -10.02 0.55
C PRO A 285 -29.90 -9.16 0.59
N SER A 286 -29.47 -8.74 1.77
CA SER A 286 -28.23 -8.00 1.98
C SER A 286 -26.99 -8.81 1.59
N LEU A 287 -26.92 -10.09 1.98
CA LEU A 287 -25.81 -10.99 1.62
C LEU A 287 -25.76 -11.19 0.09
N VAL A 288 -26.90 -11.33 -0.58
CA VAL A 288 -26.98 -11.41 -2.04
C VAL A 288 -26.41 -10.14 -2.69
N ALA A 289 -26.77 -8.97 -2.17
CA ALA A 289 -26.25 -7.68 -2.66
C ALA A 289 -24.72 -7.57 -2.47
N LYS A 290 -24.17 -8.00 -1.31
CA LYS A 290 -22.73 -8.04 -1.05
C LYS A 290 -22.00 -8.96 -2.03
N HIS A 291 -22.53 -10.16 -2.29
CA HIS A 291 -21.98 -11.06 -3.31
C HIS A 291 -22.05 -10.46 -4.72
N GLY A 292 -23.14 -9.75 -5.05
CA GLY A 292 -23.29 -9.05 -6.32
C GLY A 292 -22.26 -7.94 -6.49
N LEU A 293 -22.03 -7.15 -5.46
CA LEU A 293 -21.00 -6.10 -5.47
C LEU A 293 -19.60 -6.68 -5.69
N LEU A 294 -19.23 -7.75 -4.96
CA LEU A 294 -17.92 -8.39 -5.14
C LEU A 294 -17.77 -8.99 -6.54
N LEU A 295 -18.84 -9.53 -7.13
CA LEU A 295 -18.82 -10.03 -8.50
C LEU A 295 -18.60 -8.89 -9.50
N ALA A 296 -19.27 -7.73 -9.33
CA ALA A 296 -19.11 -6.57 -10.19
C ALA A 296 -17.67 -5.97 -10.07
N VAL A 297 -17.15 -5.83 -8.85
CA VAL A 297 -15.76 -5.41 -8.60
C VAL A 297 -14.79 -6.40 -9.23
N GLY A 298 -15.02 -7.69 -9.04
CA GLY A 298 -14.19 -8.74 -9.63
C GLY A 298 -14.19 -8.72 -11.16
N PHE A 299 -15.33 -8.44 -11.79
CA PHE A 299 -15.42 -8.28 -13.24
C PHE A 299 -14.65 -7.04 -13.73
N ARG A 300 -14.80 -5.90 -13.04
CA ARG A 300 -14.08 -4.67 -13.37
C ARG A 300 -12.55 -4.87 -13.29
N PHE A 301 -12.07 -5.59 -12.29
CA PHE A 301 -10.65 -5.86 -12.05
C PHE A 301 -10.21 -7.27 -12.47
N ARG A 302 -10.95 -7.94 -13.38
CA ARG A 302 -10.72 -9.34 -13.75
C ARG A 302 -9.31 -9.66 -14.26
N ARG A 303 -8.59 -8.66 -14.79
CA ARG A 303 -7.22 -8.80 -15.31
C ARG A 303 -6.15 -8.56 -14.23
N MET A 304 -6.56 -8.10 -13.04
CA MET A 304 -5.62 -7.77 -11.98
C MET A 304 -4.97 -9.05 -11.43
N LYS A 305 -3.65 -9.03 -11.38
CA LYS A 305 -2.82 -10.05 -10.72
C LYS A 305 -2.28 -9.49 -9.41
N SER A 306 -2.26 -10.33 -8.37
CA SER A 306 -1.73 -9.94 -7.07
C SER A 306 -0.23 -9.61 -7.14
N SER A 307 0.18 -8.46 -6.59
CA SER A 307 1.60 -8.10 -6.45
C SER A 307 2.34 -9.07 -5.51
N MET A 308 1.63 -9.61 -4.51
CA MET A 308 2.19 -10.60 -3.59
C MET A 308 2.44 -11.94 -4.28
N LEU A 309 1.54 -12.38 -5.18
CA LEU A 309 1.79 -13.55 -6.03
C LEU A 309 3.04 -13.34 -6.90
N SER A 310 3.13 -12.17 -7.54
CA SER A 310 4.30 -11.82 -8.36
C SER A 310 5.60 -11.75 -7.55
N ALA A 311 5.55 -11.39 -6.27
CA ALA A 311 6.70 -11.42 -5.38
C ALA A 311 7.15 -12.87 -5.09
N ILE A 312 6.20 -13.76 -4.76
CA ILE A 312 6.48 -15.19 -4.50
C ILE A 312 7.07 -15.86 -5.75
N GLU A 313 6.49 -15.62 -6.93
CA GLU A 313 7.00 -16.16 -8.20
C GLU A 313 8.46 -15.75 -8.49
N ARG A 314 8.88 -14.58 -8.01
CA ARG A 314 10.25 -14.07 -8.11
C ARG A 314 11.15 -14.49 -6.93
N GLY A 315 10.68 -15.39 -6.06
CA GLY A 315 11.42 -15.84 -4.87
C GLY A 315 11.59 -14.78 -3.79
N ARG A 316 10.71 -13.75 -3.75
CA ARG A 316 10.75 -12.68 -2.75
C ARG A 316 9.80 -13.01 -1.60
N THR A 317 10.11 -12.47 -0.42
CA THR A 317 9.26 -12.54 0.76
C THR A 317 7.87 -11.95 0.48
N PRO A 318 6.78 -12.68 0.74
CA PRO A 318 5.42 -12.15 0.58
C PRO A 318 5.11 -11.07 1.61
N ALA A 319 4.29 -10.10 1.21
CA ALA A 319 3.85 -9.03 2.10
C ALA A 319 2.70 -9.45 3.03
N VAL A 320 2.39 -10.74 3.14
CA VAL A 320 1.22 -11.24 3.88
C VAL A 320 1.23 -10.86 5.36
N ASP A 321 2.42 -10.78 5.99
CA ASP A 321 2.55 -10.37 7.39
C ASP A 321 2.21 -8.89 7.61
N PHE A 322 2.33 -8.06 6.57
CA PHE A 322 1.94 -6.64 6.57
C PHE A 322 0.47 -6.42 6.16
N LEU A 323 -0.24 -7.48 5.80
CA LEU A 323 -1.66 -7.49 5.45
C LEU A 323 -2.44 -8.34 6.46
N ASN A 324 -2.73 -9.60 6.14
CA ASN A 324 -3.47 -10.50 7.03
C ASN A 324 -2.75 -10.72 8.37
N GLY A 325 -1.41 -10.79 8.37
CA GLY A 325 -0.61 -10.90 9.59
C GLY A 325 -0.76 -9.71 10.52
N GLU A 326 -0.79 -8.49 9.97
CA GLU A 326 -1.04 -7.27 10.76
C GLU A 326 -2.40 -7.35 11.49
N ILE A 327 -3.43 -7.88 10.81
CA ILE A 327 -4.75 -8.10 11.42
C ILE A 327 -4.69 -9.16 12.52
N VAL A 328 -3.98 -10.27 12.29
CA VAL A 328 -3.80 -11.34 13.29
C VAL A 328 -3.11 -10.81 14.55
N ASP A 329 -2.06 -10.03 14.40
CA ASP A 329 -1.29 -9.50 15.52
C ASP A 329 -2.10 -8.48 16.33
N ARG A 330 -2.83 -7.57 15.67
CA ARG A 330 -3.72 -6.61 16.33
C ARG A 330 -4.92 -7.30 16.98
N ALA A 331 -5.55 -8.26 16.32
CA ALA A 331 -6.65 -9.04 16.87
C ALA A 331 -6.26 -9.74 18.18
N ARG A 332 -5.01 -10.25 18.25
CA ARG A 332 -4.48 -10.89 19.45
C ARG A 332 -4.46 -9.96 20.66
N THR A 333 -4.11 -8.67 20.47
CA THR A 333 -4.12 -7.66 21.55
C THR A 333 -5.53 -7.41 22.09
N HIS A 334 -6.54 -7.55 21.23
CA HIS A 334 -7.96 -7.36 21.57
C HIS A 334 -8.70 -8.65 21.90
N ARG A 335 -8.01 -9.81 21.89
CA ARG A 335 -8.60 -11.15 22.09
C ARG A 335 -9.74 -11.44 21.12
N LEU A 336 -9.63 -10.96 19.89
CA LEU A 336 -10.59 -11.21 18.80
C LEU A 336 -10.17 -12.44 18.00
N PRO A 337 -11.10 -13.37 17.69
CA PRO A 337 -10.83 -14.43 16.74
C PRO A 337 -10.84 -13.88 15.30
N VAL A 338 -9.78 -14.19 14.54
CA VAL A 338 -9.66 -13.86 13.10
C VAL A 338 -9.16 -15.08 12.32
N PRO A 339 -9.93 -16.20 12.37
CA PRO A 339 -9.46 -17.49 11.87
C PRO A 339 -9.20 -17.47 10.36
N VAL A 340 -9.98 -16.73 9.58
CA VAL A 340 -9.84 -16.70 8.12
C VAL A 340 -8.56 -15.94 7.72
N ASN A 341 -8.28 -14.78 8.33
CA ASN A 341 -7.03 -14.06 8.09
C ASN A 341 -5.81 -14.86 8.57
N ALA A 342 -5.90 -15.52 9.74
CA ALA A 342 -4.81 -16.35 10.26
C ALA A 342 -4.50 -17.52 9.31
N ARG A 343 -5.51 -18.27 8.90
CA ARG A 343 -5.32 -19.40 7.98
C ARG A 343 -4.84 -18.97 6.61
N ALA A 344 -5.37 -17.86 6.07
CA ALA A 344 -4.94 -17.30 4.80
C ALA A 344 -3.45 -16.91 4.83
N ARG A 345 -2.98 -16.28 5.91
CA ARG A 345 -1.56 -15.98 6.15
C ARG A 345 -0.70 -17.24 6.09
N ASP A 346 -1.09 -18.29 6.84
CA ASP A 346 -0.34 -19.55 6.90
C ASP A 346 -0.24 -20.23 5.53
N LEU A 347 -1.32 -20.21 4.75
CA LEU A 347 -1.34 -20.79 3.41
C LEU A 347 -0.47 -20.01 2.42
N VAL A 348 -0.41 -18.67 2.52
CA VAL A 348 0.51 -17.85 1.70
C VAL A 348 1.96 -18.19 2.02
N TRP A 349 2.29 -18.35 3.29
CA TRP A 349 3.64 -18.80 3.68
C TRP A 349 3.96 -20.21 3.18
N ALA A 350 3.01 -21.15 3.29
CA ALA A 350 3.17 -22.50 2.75
C ALA A 350 3.42 -22.49 1.22
N MET A 351 2.80 -21.54 0.49
CA MET A 351 3.11 -21.33 -0.93
C MET A 351 4.52 -20.77 -1.15
N ALA A 352 4.91 -19.75 -0.40
CA ALA A 352 6.24 -19.13 -0.51
C ALA A 352 7.35 -20.16 -0.23
N GLU A 353 7.11 -21.07 0.69
CA GLU A 353 7.97 -22.21 1.02
C GLU A 353 7.85 -23.40 0.05
N LYS A 354 7.04 -23.28 -1.02
CA LYS A 354 6.77 -24.32 -2.02
C LYS A 354 6.13 -25.61 -1.46
N LYS A 355 5.53 -25.54 -0.27
CA LYS A 355 4.80 -26.65 0.38
C LYS A 355 3.39 -26.82 -0.18
N LYS A 356 2.81 -25.76 -0.73
CA LYS A 356 1.48 -25.72 -1.34
C LYS A 356 1.55 -25.08 -2.71
N LYS A 357 0.67 -25.52 -3.61
CA LYS A 357 0.51 -24.93 -4.95
C LYS A 357 -0.70 -24.00 -4.95
N PRO A 358 -0.62 -22.83 -5.61
CA PRO A 358 -1.78 -21.98 -5.77
C PRO A 358 -2.84 -22.64 -6.66
N GLY A 359 -4.10 -22.28 -6.44
CA GLY A 359 -5.20 -22.78 -7.24
C GLY A 359 -6.53 -22.77 -6.49
N LEU A 360 -7.58 -23.17 -7.19
CA LEU A 360 -8.93 -23.23 -6.65
C LEU A 360 -9.03 -24.21 -5.45
N ASP A 361 -8.27 -25.30 -5.49
CA ASP A 361 -8.22 -26.30 -4.41
C ASP A 361 -7.65 -25.68 -3.12
N LEU A 362 -6.64 -24.81 -3.21
CA LEU A 362 -6.10 -24.13 -2.05
C LEU A 362 -7.08 -23.12 -1.45
N LEU A 363 -7.87 -22.45 -2.31
CA LEU A 363 -8.97 -21.59 -1.85
C LEU A 363 -10.08 -22.44 -1.19
N ARG A 364 -10.34 -23.64 -1.70
CA ARG A 364 -11.30 -24.57 -1.08
C ARG A 364 -10.78 -25.07 0.27
N GLU A 365 -9.50 -25.42 0.38
CA GLU A 365 -8.87 -25.78 1.65
C GLU A 365 -9.03 -24.68 2.70
N LEU A 366 -8.82 -23.39 2.30
CA LEU A 366 -9.06 -22.26 3.21
C LEU A 366 -10.51 -22.22 3.67
N TYR A 367 -11.46 -22.35 2.73
CA TYR A 367 -12.87 -22.32 3.02
C TYR A 367 -13.28 -23.44 4.00
N ASP A 368 -12.91 -24.67 3.71
CA ASP A 368 -13.29 -25.83 4.51
C ASP A 368 -12.65 -25.82 5.93
N ALA A 369 -11.44 -25.27 6.03
CA ALA A 369 -10.71 -25.17 7.30
C ALA A 369 -11.22 -24.06 8.23
N THR A 370 -11.96 -23.08 7.73
CA THR A 370 -12.42 -21.92 8.51
C THR A 370 -13.93 -21.87 8.72
N GLY A 371 -14.67 -22.92 8.30
CA GLY A 371 -16.11 -23.05 8.56
C GLY A 371 -16.50 -23.11 10.05
N PRO A 372 -17.79 -22.96 10.35
CA PRO A 372 -18.96 -22.99 9.49
C PRO A 372 -19.26 -21.64 8.83
N HIS A 373 -19.46 -21.63 7.51
CA HIS A 373 -19.73 -20.42 6.72
C HIS A 373 -21.23 -20.10 6.58
N GLY A 374 -22.05 -20.58 7.49
CA GLY A 374 -23.51 -20.59 7.36
C GLY A 374 -23.95 -21.54 6.24
N ALA A 375 -24.65 -22.57 6.58
CA ALA A 375 -25.17 -23.57 5.64
C ALA A 375 -26.18 -22.98 4.67
#